data_60d0a3d95a3c95435fdd0f854e4ac65f
#
_entry.id   60d0a3d95a3c95435fdd0f854e4ac65f
#
_cell.length_a   1.000
_cell.length_b   1.000
_cell.length_c   1.000
_cell.angle_alpha   90.00
_cell.angle_beta   90.00
_cell.angle_gamma   90.00
#
_symmetry.space_group_name_H-M   'P 1'
#
loop_
_entity.id
_entity.type
_entity.pdbx_description
1 polymer ?
#
loop_
_entity_poly.entity_id
_entity_poly.type
_entity_poly.pdbx_seq_one_letter_code
_entity_poly.pdbx_strand_id
1 'polypeptide(L)' 'MAERLPHALFDAIMHDFNLKNDAALARALDLTPPVISKIRSRTRPLCASVMLKIHDATDWPIKKIKELCKDD' A
#
# COMPACT_ATOMS: atom_id res chain seq x y z
N MET A 1 17.45 3.08 -13.21
CA MET A 1 16.80 2.30 -12.16
C MET A 1 15.50 2.97 -11.76
N ALA A 2 14.46 2.20 -11.71
CA ALA A 2 13.17 2.75 -11.30
C ALA A 2 13.16 2.92 -9.79
N GLU A 3 12.84 4.11 -9.35
CA GLU A 3 12.71 4.39 -7.94
C GLU A 3 11.25 4.30 -7.54
N ARG A 4 11.02 3.74 -6.36
CA ARG A 4 9.68 3.73 -5.82
C ARG A 4 9.31 5.14 -5.37
N LEU A 5 8.11 5.57 -5.76
CA LEU A 5 7.59 6.82 -5.25
C LEU A 5 7.19 6.64 -3.79
N PRO A 6 7.48 7.62 -2.94
CA PRO A 6 7.12 7.51 -1.53
C PRO A 6 5.61 7.41 -1.36
N HIS A 7 5.19 6.53 -0.47
CA HIS A 7 3.79 6.40 -0.10
C HIS A 7 3.74 5.96 1.36
N ALA A 8 3.31 6.85 2.23
CA ALA A 8 3.42 6.62 3.66
C ALA A 8 2.78 5.30 4.10
N LEU A 9 1.59 5.00 3.59
CA LEU A 9 0.91 3.77 3.96
C LEU A 9 1.68 2.53 3.52
N PHE A 10 2.07 2.47 2.24
CA PHE A 10 2.78 1.31 1.72
C PHE A 10 4.13 1.14 2.38
N ASP A 11 4.83 2.24 2.60
CA ASP A 11 6.15 2.17 3.23
C ASP A 11 6.04 1.70 4.67
N ALA A 12 5.01 2.12 5.38
CA ALA A 12 4.77 1.64 6.74
C ALA A 12 4.47 0.14 6.77
N ILE A 13 3.67 -0.34 5.83
CA ILE A 13 3.36 -1.77 5.74
C ILE A 13 4.62 -2.56 5.44
N MET A 14 5.41 -2.10 4.47
CA MET A 14 6.64 -2.80 4.10
C MET A 14 7.60 -2.88 5.27
N HIS A 15 7.74 -1.80 6.02
CA HIS A 15 8.60 -1.79 7.19
C HIS A 15 8.08 -2.73 8.27
N ASP A 16 6.80 -2.66 8.56
CA ASP A 16 6.19 -3.41 9.65
C ASP A 16 6.20 -4.91 9.38
N PHE A 17 6.03 -5.30 8.13
CA PHE A 17 5.95 -6.70 7.72
C PHE A 17 7.23 -7.19 7.07
N ASN A 18 8.27 -6.36 7.08
CA ASN A 18 9.58 -6.72 6.55
C ASN A 18 9.51 -7.16 5.08
N LEU A 19 8.77 -6.42 4.28
CA LEU A 19 8.63 -6.69 2.85
C LEU A 19 9.72 -5.96 2.08
N LYS A 20 10.38 -6.67 1.18
CA LYS A 20 11.58 -6.17 0.53
C LYS A 20 11.33 -5.26 -0.67
N ASN A 21 10.20 -5.44 -1.34
CA ASN A 21 9.91 -4.71 -2.57
C ASN A 21 8.41 -4.68 -2.82
N ASP A 22 8.03 -3.97 -3.89
CA ASP A 22 6.61 -3.84 -4.21
C ASP A 22 5.97 -5.14 -4.66
N ALA A 23 6.73 -6.07 -5.22
CA ALA A 23 6.19 -7.38 -5.57
C ALA A 23 5.78 -8.15 -4.33
N ALA A 24 6.61 -8.11 -3.28
CA ALA A 24 6.27 -8.73 -2.01
C ALA A 24 5.08 -8.04 -1.36
N LEU A 25 5.04 -6.71 -1.44
CA LEU A 25 3.92 -5.93 -0.91
C LEU A 25 2.62 -6.30 -1.62
N ALA A 26 2.64 -6.36 -2.94
CA ALA A 26 1.45 -6.72 -3.71
C ALA A 26 0.94 -8.10 -3.33
N ARG A 27 1.85 -9.05 -3.19
CA ARG A 27 1.49 -10.41 -2.82
C ARG A 27 0.86 -10.45 -1.43
N ALA A 28 1.45 -9.70 -0.50
CA ALA A 28 0.94 -9.65 0.88
C ALA A 28 -0.45 -9.04 0.94
N LEU A 29 -0.74 -8.06 0.07
CA LEU A 29 -2.02 -7.36 0.07
C LEU A 29 -3.02 -7.96 -0.93
N ASP A 30 -2.66 -9.05 -1.59
CA ASP A 30 -3.50 -9.65 -2.64
C ASP A 30 -3.79 -8.65 -3.77
N LEU A 31 -2.77 -7.91 -4.15
CA LEU A 31 -2.81 -6.95 -5.25
C LEU A 31 -1.78 -7.32 -6.30
N THR A 32 -1.78 -6.61 -7.41
CA THR A 32 -0.76 -6.79 -8.44
C THR A 32 0.24 -5.65 -8.40
N PRO A 33 1.50 -5.88 -8.82
CA PRO A 33 2.49 -4.80 -8.84
C PRO A 33 2.06 -3.56 -9.63
N PRO A 34 1.40 -3.67 -10.79
CA PRO A 34 0.91 -2.48 -11.47
C PRO A 34 -0.06 -1.64 -10.64
N VAL A 35 -0.91 -2.28 -9.83
CA VAL A 35 -1.83 -1.55 -8.96
C VAL A 35 -1.05 -0.76 -7.93
N ILE A 36 -0.05 -1.38 -7.31
CA ILE A 36 0.79 -0.71 -6.33
C ILE A 36 1.47 0.51 -6.97
N SER A 37 2.04 0.33 -8.15
CA SER A 37 2.72 1.40 -8.87
C SER A 37 1.80 2.57 -9.15
N LYS A 38 0.57 2.29 -9.62
CA LYS A 38 -0.39 3.34 -9.91
C LYS A 38 -0.83 4.11 -8.68
N ILE A 39 -0.99 3.42 -7.57
CA ILE A 39 -1.36 4.09 -6.33
C ILE A 39 -0.21 4.94 -5.82
N ARG A 40 1.02 4.45 -5.92
CA ARG A 40 2.19 5.24 -5.51
C ARG A 40 2.35 6.50 -6.35
N SER A 41 2.06 6.41 -7.64
CA SER A 41 2.16 7.57 -8.53
C SER A 41 0.95 8.48 -8.47
N ARG A 42 -0.04 8.12 -7.67
CA ARG A 42 -1.30 8.84 -7.50
C ARG A 42 -2.12 8.92 -8.79
N THR A 43 -1.81 8.05 -9.73
CA THR A 43 -2.62 7.89 -10.93
C THR A 43 -3.94 7.20 -10.61
N ARG A 44 -3.94 6.38 -9.56
CA ARG A 44 -5.11 5.65 -9.13
C ARG A 44 -5.33 5.90 -7.63
N PRO A 45 -6.53 6.30 -7.21
CA PRO A 45 -6.80 6.51 -5.80
C PRO A 45 -6.88 5.20 -5.03
N LEU A 46 -6.67 5.29 -3.73
CA LEU A 46 -6.84 4.16 -2.84
C LEU A 46 -8.33 3.98 -2.58
N CYS A 47 -8.94 3.03 -3.26
CA CYS A 47 -10.38 2.81 -3.15
C CYS A 47 -10.73 1.88 -1.99
N ALA A 48 -12.03 1.78 -1.71
CA ALA A 48 -12.51 1.00 -0.58
C ALA A 48 -12.10 -0.47 -0.67
N SER A 49 -12.14 -1.06 -1.86
CA SER A 49 -11.77 -2.47 -2.01
C SER A 49 -10.30 -2.70 -1.69
N VAL A 50 -9.43 -1.78 -2.07
CA VAL A 50 -8.00 -1.86 -1.72
C VAL A 50 -7.82 -1.69 -0.22
N MET A 51 -8.53 -0.74 0.38
CA MET A 51 -8.47 -0.56 1.83
C MET A 51 -8.87 -1.81 2.59
N LEU A 52 -9.91 -2.50 2.12
CA LEU A 52 -10.34 -3.74 2.75
C LEU A 52 -9.28 -4.82 2.63
N LYS A 53 -8.62 -4.92 1.49
CA LYS A 53 -7.52 -5.87 1.32
C LYS A 53 -6.37 -5.57 2.27
N ILE A 54 -6.04 -4.30 2.43
CA ILE A 54 -5.01 -3.90 3.36
C ILE A 54 -5.42 -4.23 4.79
N HIS A 55 -6.66 -3.91 5.14
CA HIS A 55 -7.17 -4.22 6.47
C HIS A 55 -7.08 -5.72 6.77
N ASP A 56 -7.50 -6.55 5.82
CA ASP A 56 -7.46 -7.99 6.00
C ASP A 56 -6.02 -8.51 6.13
N ALA A 57 -5.10 -7.95 5.36
CA ALA A 57 -3.72 -8.41 5.34
C ALA A 57 -2.93 -7.95 6.56
N THR A 58 -3.19 -6.74 7.03
CA THR A 58 -2.41 -6.12 8.10
C THR A 58 -3.10 -6.13 9.46
N ASP A 59 -4.39 -6.36 9.47
CA ASP A 59 -5.22 -6.25 10.67
C ASP A 59 -5.19 -4.84 11.27
N TRP A 60 -4.79 -3.86 10.47
CA TRP A 60 -4.81 -2.46 10.90
C TRP A 60 -6.21 -1.89 10.77
N PRO A 61 -6.65 -1.06 11.71
CA PRO A 61 -7.97 -0.44 11.59
C PRO A 61 -8.04 0.49 10.38
N ILE A 62 -9.21 0.60 9.79
CA ILE A 62 -9.42 1.46 8.63
C ILE A 62 -9.00 2.90 8.95
N LYS A 63 -9.26 3.35 10.16
CA LYS A 63 -8.86 4.69 10.56
C LYS A 63 -7.36 4.91 10.42
N LYS A 64 -6.56 3.95 10.84
CA LYS A 64 -5.11 4.04 10.71
C LYS A 64 -4.70 4.07 9.24
N ILE A 65 -5.33 3.26 8.42
CA ILE A 65 -5.04 3.20 6.99
C ILE A 65 -5.34 4.56 6.34
N LYS A 66 -6.48 5.15 6.66
CA LYS A 66 -6.85 6.45 6.13
C LYS A 66 -5.89 7.55 6.58
N GLU A 67 -5.46 7.49 7.83
CA GLU A 67 -4.52 8.49 8.33
C GLU A 67 -3.19 8.45 7.62
N LEU A 68 -2.69 7.26 7.32
CA LEU A 68 -1.45 7.12 6.59
C LEU A 68 -1.57 7.54 5.14
N CYS A 69 -2.78 7.57 4.59
CA CYS A 69 -3.03 8.01 3.23
C CYS A 69 -3.21 9.52 3.10
N LYS A 70 -3.33 10.24 4.21
CA LYS A 70 -3.62 11.67 4.17
C LYS A 70 -2.51 12.51 3.55
N ASP A 71 -1.32 11.98 3.53
CA ASP A 71 -0.18 12.72 3.00
C ASP A 71 -0.18 12.79 1.47
N ASP A 72 -1.15 12.20 0.86
CA ASP A 72 -1.25 12.18 -0.60
C ASP A 72 -1.79 13.47 -1.19
#